data_92c636a885c789b5d6da84f7dd305c79
#
_entry.id   92c636a885c789b5d6da84f7dd305c79
#
_cell.length_a   1.000
_cell.length_b   1.000
_cell.length_c   1.000
_cell.angle_alpha   90.00
_cell.angle_beta   90.00
_cell.angle_gamma   90.00
#
_symmetry.space_group_name_H-M   'P 1'
#
loop_
_entity.id
_entity.type
_entity.pdbx_description
1 polymer ?
#
loop_
_entity_poly.entity_id
_entity_poly.type
_entity_poly.pdbx_seq_one_letter_code
_entity_poly.pdbx_strand_id
1 'polypeptide(L)'
;MNLKGRNFLTLKDFTPEEITYLIDLSAEVKEKKKNGVPVDNYKGKNVALLFEKDSTRTRCAFEVAAHDMGMGTTYLGPTGSQMGKKESIEDTARVLGRMFDGIEYRGFGQEIVEELAKYAGVPVWNGLTNEYHPTQMLADMLTIRENFGTLKGLKLVYMGDARYNMGNSLMVACSKLGLDFVACTTEDYFPNAELVAQCQEYAKESGATITLTSDVKAGTKDADVIYTDVWVSMGEPDEVWEKRIKELSPYKVTKEVMANAKDTAIFLHCLPAFHDLKTKIGKEMGERFGIEDMEVTDEVFESEQSKVFDEAENRMHTIKAVMMATLGIV
;
A
#
# COMPACT_ATOMS: atom_id res chain seq x y z
N MET A 1 6.17 -22.57 4.53
CA MET A 1 6.45 -22.13 3.15
C MET A 1 7.85 -21.52 3.12
N ASN A 2 8.64 -21.68 2.06
CA ASN A 2 10.01 -21.15 2.04
C ASN A 2 10.11 -19.96 1.07
N LEU A 3 10.20 -18.76 1.62
CA LEU A 3 10.38 -17.50 0.85
C LEU A 3 11.80 -16.91 1.03
N LYS A 4 12.73 -17.67 1.64
CA LYS A 4 14.10 -17.20 1.89
C LYS A 4 14.79 -16.72 0.61
N GLY A 5 15.37 -15.55 0.66
CA GLY A 5 16.08 -14.92 -0.46
C GLY A 5 15.17 -14.27 -1.51
N ARG A 6 13.84 -14.39 -1.39
CA ARG A 6 12.90 -13.75 -2.31
C ARG A 6 12.87 -12.22 -2.11
N ASN A 7 12.77 -11.50 -3.21
CA ASN A 7 12.43 -10.08 -3.21
C ASN A 7 10.92 -9.91 -3.01
N PHE A 8 10.50 -8.74 -2.51
CA PHE A 8 9.08 -8.39 -2.35
C PHE A 8 8.79 -7.10 -3.11
N LEU A 9 8.65 -7.20 -4.43
CA LEU A 9 8.54 -6.03 -5.33
C LEU A 9 7.10 -5.71 -5.72
N THR A 10 6.29 -6.76 -5.95
CA THR A 10 4.87 -6.67 -6.27
C THR A 10 4.18 -7.98 -5.91
N LEU A 11 2.87 -7.94 -5.58
CA LEU A 11 2.09 -9.16 -5.33
C LEU A 11 1.89 -10.03 -6.57
N LYS A 12 2.19 -9.53 -7.77
CA LYS A 12 2.19 -10.35 -8.99
C LYS A 12 3.15 -11.54 -8.90
N ASP A 13 4.26 -11.35 -8.18
CA ASP A 13 5.34 -12.33 -8.05
C ASP A 13 5.05 -13.45 -7.04
N PHE A 14 3.92 -13.37 -6.34
CA PHE A 14 3.54 -14.30 -5.27
C PHE A 14 2.25 -15.04 -5.63
N THR A 15 2.18 -16.32 -5.24
CA THR A 15 0.92 -17.09 -5.37
C THR A 15 -0.09 -16.64 -4.30
N PRO A 16 -1.39 -16.93 -4.48
CA PRO A 16 -2.40 -16.67 -3.44
C PRO A 16 -2.05 -17.30 -2.08
N GLU A 17 -1.47 -18.51 -2.09
CA GLU A 17 -1.05 -19.23 -0.89
C GLU A 17 0.14 -18.54 -0.20
N GLU A 18 1.10 -18.02 -0.97
CA GLU A 18 2.24 -17.26 -0.45
C GLU A 18 1.79 -15.94 0.17
N ILE A 19 0.83 -15.25 -0.46
CA ILE A 19 0.26 -14.01 0.08
C ILE A 19 -0.51 -14.31 1.37
N THR A 20 -1.33 -15.36 1.38
CA THR A 20 -2.08 -15.79 2.56
C THR A 20 -1.14 -16.17 3.70
N TYR A 21 -0.07 -16.90 3.42
CA TYR A 21 0.97 -17.21 4.40
C TYR A 21 1.58 -15.96 5.04
N LEU A 22 1.89 -14.93 4.24
CA LEU A 22 2.42 -13.67 4.76
C LEU A 22 1.40 -12.93 5.63
N ILE A 23 0.11 -12.96 5.28
CA ILE A 23 -0.97 -12.38 6.09
C ILE A 23 -1.14 -13.16 7.41
N ASP A 24 -1.06 -14.50 7.38
CA ASP A 24 -1.14 -15.35 8.58
C ASP A 24 0.04 -15.09 9.53
N LEU A 25 1.24 -15.04 8.99
CA LEU A 25 2.44 -14.71 9.76
C LEU A 25 2.35 -13.29 10.35
N SER A 26 1.76 -12.35 9.62
CA SER A 26 1.53 -10.99 10.11
C SER A 26 0.60 -10.95 11.31
N ALA A 27 -0.50 -11.71 11.26
CA ALA A 27 -1.42 -11.84 12.39
C ALA A 27 -0.73 -12.49 13.61
N GLU A 28 0.09 -13.53 13.39
CA GLU A 28 0.86 -14.19 14.46
C GLU A 28 1.83 -13.21 15.14
N VAL A 29 2.62 -12.45 14.38
CA VAL A 29 3.60 -11.51 14.98
C VAL A 29 2.92 -10.30 15.60
N LYS A 30 1.74 -9.88 15.11
CA LYS A 30 0.90 -8.87 15.75
C LYS A 30 0.45 -9.34 17.13
N GLU A 31 -0.07 -10.56 17.22
CA GLU A 31 -0.51 -11.14 18.49
C GLU A 31 0.65 -11.34 19.48
N LYS A 32 1.82 -11.79 19.01
CA LYS A 32 3.05 -11.88 19.82
C LYS A 32 3.42 -10.53 20.39
N LYS A 33 3.44 -9.46 19.58
CA LYS A 33 3.77 -8.10 20.03
C LYS A 33 2.76 -7.61 21.09
N LYS A 34 1.47 -7.82 20.86
CA LYS A 34 0.39 -7.45 21.79
C LYS A 34 0.55 -8.13 23.15
N ASN A 35 1.00 -9.38 23.16
CA ASN A 35 1.22 -10.18 24.38
C ASN A 35 2.63 -10.02 24.97
N GLY A 36 3.46 -9.13 24.44
CA GLY A 36 4.83 -8.91 24.92
C GLY A 36 5.78 -10.08 24.65
N VAL A 37 5.45 -10.97 23.72
CA VAL A 37 6.30 -12.10 23.32
C VAL A 37 7.34 -11.60 22.31
N PRO A 38 8.66 -11.66 22.64
CA PRO A 38 9.68 -11.14 21.74
C PRO A 38 9.85 -12.00 20.50
N VAL A 39 10.27 -11.37 19.40
CA VAL A 39 10.67 -12.00 18.14
C VAL A 39 12.08 -11.55 17.74
N ASP A 40 13.00 -11.46 18.73
CA ASP A 40 14.31 -10.81 18.63
C ASP A 40 15.44 -11.72 18.14
N ASN A 41 15.11 -12.72 17.34
CA ASN A 41 16.06 -13.77 16.87
C ASN A 41 17.01 -13.30 15.75
N TYR A 42 16.96 -12.02 15.38
CA TYR A 42 17.70 -11.47 14.25
C TYR A 42 18.83 -10.53 14.66
N LYS A 43 19.36 -10.69 15.87
CA LYS A 43 20.47 -9.89 16.39
C LYS A 43 21.69 -9.99 15.49
N GLY A 44 22.27 -8.84 15.17
CA GLY A 44 23.41 -8.72 14.25
C GLY A 44 23.05 -8.58 12.77
N LYS A 45 21.77 -8.69 12.41
CA LYS A 45 21.27 -8.37 11.08
C LYS A 45 21.04 -6.87 10.93
N ASN A 46 21.26 -6.35 9.71
CA ASN A 46 21.10 -4.93 9.42
C ASN A 46 20.33 -4.75 8.11
N VAL A 47 19.48 -3.75 8.06
CA VAL A 47 18.73 -3.39 6.84
C VAL A 47 18.97 -1.95 6.43
N ALA A 48 19.12 -1.72 5.13
CA ALA A 48 19.16 -0.39 4.54
C ALA A 48 17.73 0.05 4.22
N LEU A 49 17.39 1.30 4.56
CA LEU A 49 16.14 1.95 4.23
C LEU A 49 16.42 3.09 3.25
N LEU A 50 16.24 2.82 1.96
CA LEU A 50 16.63 3.69 0.86
C LEU A 50 15.42 4.45 0.33
N PHE A 51 15.35 5.75 0.62
CA PHE A 51 14.23 6.62 0.30
C PHE A 51 14.60 7.70 -0.70
N GLU A 52 13.92 7.75 -1.83
CA GLU A 52 13.91 8.88 -2.76
C GLU A 52 12.65 9.76 -2.58
N LYS A 53 11.61 9.21 -1.95
CA LYS A 53 10.40 9.92 -1.50
C LYS A 53 10.23 9.75 0.01
N ASP A 54 10.08 10.85 0.73
CA ASP A 54 9.86 10.81 2.18
C ASP A 54 8.58 10.07 2.56
N SER A 55 8.61 9.41 3.72
CA SER A 55 7.44 8.78 4.32
C SER A 55 7.63 8.55 5.81
N THR A 56 6.76 9.12 6.61
CA THR A 56 6.71 8.86 8.05
C THR A 56 6.34 7.41 8.34
N ARG A 57 5.23 6.94 7.75
CA ARG A 57 4.67 5.61 8.05
C ARG A 57 5.56 4.47 7.58
N THR A 58 6.01 4.48 6.33
CA THR A 58 6.87 3.42 5.79
C THR A 58 8.19 3.34 6.56
N ARG A 59 8.82 4.48 6.82
CA ARG A 59 10.05 4.54 7.61
C ARG A 59 9.84 3.98 9.01
N CYS A 60 8.86 4.49 9.76
CA CYS A 60 8.59 4.01 11.12
C CYS A 60 8.23 2.52 11.14
N ALA A 61 7.44 2.05 10.18
CA ALA A 61 7.04 0.65 10.11
C ALA A 61 8.24 -0.29 9.91
N PHE A 62 9.16 0.03 9.00
CA PHE A 62 10.40 -0.74 8.80
C PHE A 62 11.35 -0.65 9.99
N GLU A 63 11.59 0.57 10.52
CA GLU A 63 12.48 0.76 11.67
C GLU A 63 11.97 0.00 12.90
N VAL A 64 10.69 0.16 13.26
CA VAL A 64 10.11 -0.52 14.42
C VAL A 64 10.06 -2.04 14.21
N ALA A 65 9.67 -2.50 13.02
CA ALA A 65 9.68 -3.94 12.71
C ALA A 65 11.08 -4.54 12.84
N ALA A 66 12.12 -3.88 12.33
CA ALA A 66 13.50 -4.32 12.46
C ALA A 66 13.98 -4.32 13.93
N HIS A 67 13.71 -3.24 14.67
CA HIS A 67 14.08 -3.14 16.09
C HIS A 67 13.40 -4.20 16.95
N ASP A 68 12.12 -4.49 16.72
CA ASP A 68 11.41 -5.58 17.41
C ASP A 68 12.05 -6.94 17.18
N MET A 69 12.72 -7.14 16.04
CA MET A 69 13.45 -8.35 15.70
C MET A 69 14.91 -8.36 16.17
N GLY A 70 15.38 -7.27 16.80
CA GLY A 70 16.78 -7.11 17.23
C GLY A 70 17.73 -6.72 16.10
N MET A 71 17.21 -6.24 14.96
CA MET A 71 18.01 -5.80 13.81
C MET A 71 18.41 -4.32 13.92
N GLY A 72 19.53 -3.97 13.27
CA GLY A 72 19.92 -2.59 13.02
C GLY A 72 19.30 -2.03 11.75
N THR A 73 19.11 -0.70 11.70
CA THR A 73 18.61 0.02 10.51
C THR A 73 19.54 1.17 10.15
N THR A 74 19.68 1.43 8.85
CA THR A 74 20.34 2.63 8.34
C THR A 74 19.42 3.32 7.36
N TYR A 75 18.99 4.53 7.70
CA TYR A 75 18.14 5.35 6.85
C TYR A 75 18.98 6.17 5.88
N LEU A 76 18.72 6.02 4.60
CA LEU A 76 19.31 6.77 3.48
C LEU A 76 18.19 7.57 2.80
N GLY A 77 17.99 8.81 3.25
CA GLY A 77 16.96 9.71 2.72
C GLY A 77 17.32 10.33 1.38
N PRO A 78 16.45 11.18 0.80
CA PRO A 78 16.62 11.76 -0.54
C PRO A 78 17.91 12.57 -0.72
N THR A 79 18.45 13.12 0.34
CA THR A 79 19.73 13.87 0.35
C THR A 79 20.91 13.04 0.81
N GLY A 80 20.68 11.86 1.38
CA GLY A 80 21.70 11.00 2.00
C GLY A 80 22.30 9.94 1.06
N SER A 81 21.77 9.80 -0.15
CA SER A 81 22.22 8.82 -1.15
C SER A 81 22.84 9.48 -2.37
N GLN A 82 23.82 8.80 -2.97
CA GLN A 82 24.42 9.17 -4.25
C GLN A 82 23.76 8.41 -5.44
N MET A 83 22.85 7.48 -5.18
CA MET A 83 22.17 6.68 -6.17
C MET A 83 21.47 7.56 -7.22
N GLY A 84 21.66 7.22 -8.49
CA GLY A 84 21.11 7.98 -9.62
C GLY A 84 21.74 9.37 -9.84
N LYS A 85 22.72 9.77 -9.01
CA LYS A 85 23.43 11.06 -9.10
C LYS A 85 24.87 10.88 -9.52
N LYS A 86 25.71 10.34 -8.64
CA LYS A 86 27.13 10.06 -8.88
C LYS A 86 27.43 8.55 -8.91
N GLU A 87 26.48 7.73 -8.52
CA GLU A 87 26.59 6.28 -8.47
C GLU A 87 25.38 5.65 -9.20
N SER A 88 25.62 4.61 -10.00
CA SER A 88 24.56 3.89 -10.67
C SER A 88 23.70 3.10 -9.67
N ILE A 89 22.47 2.75 -10.06
CA ILE A 89 21.58 1.88 -9.26
C ILE A 89 22.27 0.53 -9.04
N GLU A 90 22.89 -0.02 -10.08
CA GLU A 90 23.62 -1.29 -10.05
C GLU A 90 24.76 -1.29 -9.04
N ASP A 91 25.61 -0.24 -9.04
CA ASP A 91 26.74 -0.15 -8.12
C ASP A 91 26.27 0.08 -6.68
N THR A 92 25.29 0.95 -6.47
CA THR A 92 24.65 1.14 -5.16
C THR A 92 24.08 -0.18 -4.62
N ALA A 93 23.38 -0.95 -5.45
CA ALA A 93 22.84 -2.25 -5.07
C ALA A 93 23.91 -3.23 -4.63
N ARG A 94 25.01 -3.32 -5.39
CA ARG A 94 26.16 -4.19 -5.06
C ARG A 94 26.85 -3.79 -3.75
N VAL A 95 27.02 -2.49 -3.51
CA VAL A 95 27.61 -1.98 -2.27
C VAL A 95 26.70 -2.27 -1.08
N LEU A 96 25.42 -1.90 -1.15
CA LEU A 96 24.49 -2.12 -0.06
C LEU A 96 24.25 -3.60 0.21
N GLY A 97 24.15 -4.43 -0.81
CA GLY A 97 24.00 -5.89 -0.65
C GLY A 97 25.18 -6.61 -0.02
N ARG A 98 26.37 -5.96 0.07
CA ARG A 98 27.53 -6.48 0.81
C ARG A 98 27.61 -5.99 2.25
N MET A 99 26.86 -4.94 2.58
CA MET A 99 26.87 -4.35 3.92
C MET A 99 25.63 -4.74 4.73
N PHE A 100 24.50 -4.96 4.05
CA PHE A 100 23.21 -5.20 4.67
C PHE A 100 22.65 -6.58 4.34
N ASP A 101 21.76 -7.08 5.18
CA ASP A 101 21.08 -8.37 4.99
C ASP A 101 19.79 -8.22 4.15
N GLY A 102 19.31 -7.01 3.98
CA GLY A 102 18.16 -6.66 3.14
C GLY A 102 18.07 -5.17 2.88
N ILE A 103 17.37 -4.78 1.83
CA ILE A 103 17.24 -3.39 1.39
C ILE A 103 15.76 -3.07 1.18
N GLU A 104 15.24 -2.05 1.84
CA GLU A 104 13.98 -1.42 1.48
C GLU A 104 14.24 -0.28 0.52
N TYR A 105 13.39 -0.15 -0.49
CA TYR A 105 13.38 0.97 -1.40
C TYR A 105 12.00 1.62 -1.47
N ARG A 106 11.98 2.94 -1.35
CA ARG A 106 10.81 3.77 -1.60
C ARG A 106 11.15 4.93 -2.51
N GLY A 107 10.53 4.97 -3.69
CA GLY A 107 10.91 5.99 -4.69
C GLY A 107 9.93 6.15 -5.83
N PHE A 108 10.47 6.20 -7.04
CA PHE A 108 9.74 6.55 -8.25
C PHE A 108 9.38 5.32 -9.08
N GLY A 109 10.15 5.03 -10.13
CA GLY A 109 9.83 3.99 -11.09
C GLY A 109 10.03 2.58 -10.54
N GLN A 110 9.19 1.65 -10.99
CA GLN A 110 9.29 0.22 -10.64
C GLN A 110 10.62 -0.38 -11.14
N GLU A 111 11.11 0.07 -12.30
CA GLU A 111 12.38 -0.35 -12.87
C GLU A 111 13.57 -0.13 -11.94
N ILE A 112 13.52 0.89 -11.08
CA ILE A 112 14.60 1.19 -10.12
C ILE A 112 14.68 0.10 -9.05
N VAL A 113 13.55 -0.27 -8.45
CA VAL A 113 13.53 -1.32 -7.42
C VAL A 113 13.82 -2.70 -8.01
N GLU A 114 13.43 -2.94 -9.26
CA GLU A 114 13.75 -4.18 -9.98
C GLU A 114 15.26 -4.27 -10.30
N GLU A 115 15.89 -3.17 -10.69
CA GLU A 115 17.34 -3.11 -10.90
C GLU A 115 18.11 -3.30 -9.58
N LEU A 116 17.68 -2.64 -8.49
CA LEU A 116 18.22 -2.89 -7.15
C LEU A 116 18.14 -4.39 -6.79
N ALA A 117 16.97 -4.99 -6.97
CA ALA A 117 16.74 -6.40 -6.66
C ALA A 117 17.62 -7.36 -7.48
N LYS A 118 17.89 -6.99 -8.74
CA LYS A 118 18.74 -7.78 -9.64
C LYS A 118 20.19 -7.86 -9.20
N TYR A 119 20.72 -6.78 -8.61
CA TYR A 119 22.16 -6.68 -8.31
C TYR A 119 22.53 -6.71 -6.83
N ALA A 120 21.55 -6.59 -5.93
CA ALA A 120 21.82 -6.53 -4.48
C ALA A 120 22.36 -7.84 -3.89
N GLY A 121 21.90 -9.00 -4.38
CA GLY A 121 22.27 -10.31 -3.82
C GLY A 121 21.67 -10.61 -2.43
N VAL A 122 20.82 -9.71 -1.93
CA VAL A 122 20.03 -9.85 -0.69
C VAL A 122 18.57 -9.48 -1.01
N PRO A 123 17.59 -9.87 -0.16
CA PRO A 123 16.20 -9.47 -0.37
C PRO A 123 16.03 -7.95 -0.49
N VAL A 124 15.26 -7.55 -1.49
CA VAL A 124 14.85 -6.15 -1.70
C VAL A 124 13.32 -6.07 -1.51
N TRP A 125 12.88 -5.09 -0.73
CA TRP A 125 11.47 -4.85 -0.42
C TRP A 125 11.02 -3.51 -0.98
N ASN A 126 9.94 -3.53 -1.76
CA ASN A 126 9.33 -2.34 -2.33
C ASN A 126 8.44 -1.65 -1.27
N GLY A 127 8.92 -0.57 -0.70
CA GLY A 127 8.17 0.29 0.22
C GLY A 127 7.11 1.15 -0.49
N LEU A 128 7.35 1.54 -1.73
CA LEU A 128 6.43 2.15 -2.70
C LEU A 128 7.19 2.54 -3.97
N THR A 129 6.58 2.28 -5.12
CA THR A 129 6.91 2.91 -6.41
C THR A 129 5.68 3.64 -6.97
N ASN A 130 5.82 4.26 -8.14
CA ASN A 130 4.67 4.85 -8.84
C ASN A 130 3.64 3.79 -9.27
N GLU A 131 4.11 2.57 -9.55
CA GLU A 131 3.31 1.48 -10.09
C GLU A 131 2.73 0.54 -9.02
N TYR A 132 3.47 0.30 -7.92
CA TYR A 132 3.06 -0.67 -6.89
C TYR A 132 3.41 -0.26 -5.46
N HIS A 133 2.57 -0.73 -4.52
CA HIS A 133 2.77 -0.57 -3.07
C HIS A 133 2.45 -1.88 -2.32
N PRO A 134 3.25 -2.95 -2.51
CA PRO A 134 2.89 -4.28 -2.01
C PRO A 134 2.85 -4.39 -0.49
N THR A 135 3.65 -3.59 0.24
CA THR A 135 3.63 -3.58 1.71
C THR A 135 2.34 -2.99 2.28
N GLN A 136 1.68 -2.07 1.55
CA GLN A 136 0.37 -1.56 1.90
C GLN A 136 -0.68 -2.65 1.72
N MET A 137 -0.63 -3.38 0.62
CA MET A 137 -1.62 -4.42 0.30
C MET A 137 -1.74 -5.50 1.37
N LEU A 138 -0.62 -5.93 1.95
CA LEU A 138 -0.68 -6.91 3.03
C LEU A 138 -1.36 -6.34 4.28
N ALA A 139 -1.14 -5.07 4.58
CA ALA A 139 -1.80 -4.38 5.70
C ALA A 139 -3.30 -4.22 5.46
N ASP A 140 -3.70 -3.84 4.24
CA ASP A 140 -5.09 -3.71 3.84
C ASP A 140 -5.81 -5.06 3.97
N MET A 141 -5.23 -6.12 3.40
CA MET A 141 -5.80 -7.46 3.46
C MET A 141 -5.87 -8.01 4.90
N LEU A 142 -4.86 -7.74 5.74
CA LEU A 142 -4.91 -8.11 7.15
C LEU A 142 -6.04 -7.36 7.87
N THR A 143 -6.17 -6.04 7.64
CA THR A 143 -7.23 -5.21 8.26
C THR A 143 -8.62 -5.66 7.83
N ILE A 144 -8.82 -5.94 6.53
CA ILE A 144 -10.09 -6.47 6.02
C ILE A 144 -10.39 -7.81 6.69
N ARG A 145 -9.44 -8.72 6.75
CA ARG A 145 -9.63 -10.03 7.38
C ARG A 145 -9.91 -9.93 8.89
N GLU A 146 -9.31 -9.00 9.60
CA GLU A 146 -9.59 -8.75 11.02
C GLU A 146 -11.01 -8.28 11.26
N ASN A 147 -11.60 -7.52 10.33
CA ASN A 147 -12.97 -7.02 10.45
C ASN A 147 -14.04 -8.01 9.97
N PHE A 148 -13.74 -8.83 8.95
CA PHE A 148 -14.73 -9.72 8.32
C PHE A 148 -14.49 -11.23 8.54
N GLY A 149 -13.33 -11.62 9.05
CA GLY A 149 -12.93 -13.03 9.23
C GLY A 149 -12.54 -13.75 7.93
N THR A 150 -12.77 -13.15 6.77
CA THR A 150 -12.48 -13.69 5.44
C THR A 150 -12.04 -12.59 4.49
N LEU A 151 -11.47 -12.99 3.36
CA LEU A 151 -11.22 -12.10 2.22
C LEU A 151 -12.11 -12.47 1.04
N LYS A 152 -12.26 -13.77 0.81
CA LYS A 152 -12.98 -14.31 -0.37
C LYS A 152 -14.45 -13.93 -0.37
N GLY A 153 -14.91 -13.41 -1.50
CA GLY A 153 -16.30 -13.03 -1.72
C GLY A 153 -16.68 -11.66 -1.18
N LEU A 154 -15.74 -10.90 -0.59
CA LEU A 154 -15.95 -9.50 -0.23
C LEU A 154 -15.81 -8.61 -1.45
N LYS A 155 -16.50 -7.47 -1.46
CA LYS A 155 -16.42 -6.45 -2.51
C LYS A 155 -15.67 -5.24 -1.99
N LEU A 156 -14.53 -4.93 -2.64
CA LEU A 156 -13.74 -3.73 -2.41
C LEU A 156 -13.94 -2.75 -3.56
N VAL A 157 -14.31 -1.52 -3.23
CA VAL A 157 -14.47 -0.42 -4.20
C VAL A 157 -13.40 0.60 -3.95
N TYR A 158 -12.56 0.84 -4.96
CA TYR A 158 -11.57 1.90 -4.96
C TYR A 158 -12.13 3.12 -5.68
N MET A 159 -12.13 4.28 -5.00
CA MET A 159 -12.66 5.56 -5.51
C MET A 159 -11.51 6.56 -5.65
N GLY A 160 -11.30 7.09 -6.85
CA GLY A 160 -10.22 8.04 -7.13
C GLY A 160 -9.38 7.66 -8.35
N ASP A 161 -8.12 8.08 -8.40
CA ASP A 161 -7.22 7.76 -9.52
C ASP A 161 -6.66 6.34 -9.43
N ALA A 162 -7.21 5.43 -10.22
CA ALA A 162 -6.85 4.02 -10.19
C ALA A 162 -5.66 3.63 -11.09
N ARG A 163 -4.98 4.60 -11.73
CA ARG A 163 -3.89 4.34 -12.69
C ARG A 163 -2.55 4.03 -12.05
N TYR A 164 -2.37 4.38 -10.77
CA TYR A 164 -1.09 4.33 -10.06
C TYR A 164 -1.05 3.22 -9.01
N ASN A 165 -0.06 3.29 -8.13
CA ASN A 165 0.31 2.21 -7.21
C ASN A 165 -0.85 1.63 -6.39
N MET A 166 -1.75 2.46 -5.84
CA MET A 166 -2.85 1.96 -5.01
C MET A 166 -3.90 1.21 -5.83
N GLY A 167 -4.41 1.82 -6.91
CA GLY A 167 -5.37 1.16 -7.81
C GLY A 167 -4.83 -0.13 -8.40
N ASN A 168 -3.59 -0.10 -8.91
CA ASN A 168 -2.91 -1.27 -9.47
C ASN A 168 -2.72 -2.38 -8.43
N SER A 169 -2.20 -2.03 -7.26
CA SER A 169 -1.88 -3.03 -6.23
C SER A 169 -3.13 -3.65 -5.60
N LEU A 170 -4.17 -2.85 -5.33
CA LEU A 170 -5.45 -3.35 -4.84
C LEU A 170 -6.11 -4.30 -5.83
N MET A 171 -6.10 -3.95 -7.14
CA MET A 171 -6.65 -4.81 -8.18
C MET A 171 -5.91 -6.16 -8.24
N VAL A 172 -4.56 -6.15 -8.16
CA VAL A 172 -3.76 -7.39 -8.11
C VAL A 172 -4.08 -8.21 -6.86
N ALA A 173 -4.10 -7.58 -5.68
CA ALA A 173 -4.37 -8.26 -4.42
C ALA A 173 -5.78 -8.90 -4.41
N CYS A 174 -6.79 -8.13 -4.76
CA CYS A 174 -8.18 -8.60 -4.81
C CYS A 174 -8.36 -9.75 -5.80
N SER A 175 -7.83 -9.61 -7.02
CA SER A 175 -7.95 -10.63 -8.05
C SER A 175 -7.30 -11.96 -7.67
N LYS A 176 -6.21 -11.94 -6.92
CA LYS A 176 -5.53 -13.16 -6.43
C LYS A 176 -6.20 -13.78 -5.20
N LEU A 177 -6.76 -12.96 -4.31
CA LEU A 177 -7.31 -13.42 -3.03
C LEU A 177 -8.83 -13.66 -3.03
N GLY A 178 -9.47 -13.47 -4.18
CA GLY A 178 -10.89 -13.77 -4.35
C GLY A 178 -11.83 -12.68 -3.84
N LEU A 179 -11.37 -11.42 -3.76
CA LEU A 179 -12.23 -10.26 -3.53
C LEU A 179 -12.69 -9.69 -4.88
N ASP A 180 -13.94 -9.28 -4.96
CA ASP A 180 -14.43 -8.49 -6.09
C ASP A 180 -13.83 -7.09 -6.00
N PHE A 181 -13.19 -6.63 -7.07
CA PHE A 181 -12.58 -5.30 -7.17
C PHE A 181 -13.38 -4.41 -8.10
N VAL A 182 -13.70 -3.21 -7.63
CA VAL A 182 -14.35 -2.18 -8.44
C VAL A 182 -13.49 -0.93 -8.46
N ALA A 183 -13.00 -0.51 -9.63
CA ALA A 183 -12.46 0.82 -9.82
C ALA A 183 -13.63 1.76 -10.18
N CYS A 184 -14.02 2.59 -9.22
CA CYS A 184 -15.12 3.54 -9.35
C CYS A 184 -14.55 4.95 -9.54
N THR A 185 -14.41 5.34 -10.81
CA THR A 185 -13.80 6.63 -11.20
C THR A 185 -14.17 6.98 -12.63
N THR A 186 -13.76 8.14 -13.13
CA THR A 186 -13.90 8.47 -14.55
C THR A 186 -13.00 7.61 -15.43
N GLU A 187 -13.38 7.39 -16.68
CA GLU A 187 -12.69 6.51 -17.64
C GLU A 187 -11.21 6.88 -17.83
N ASP A 188 -10.87 8.18 -17.79
CA ASP A 188 -9.50 8.67 -17.90
C ASP A 188 -8.59 8.23 -16.73
N TYR A 189 -9.17 7.76 -15.65
CA TYR A 189 -8.47 7.31 -14.43
C TYR A 189 -8.58 5.80 -14.18
N PHE A 190 -9.07 5.03 -15.14
CA PHE A 190 -9.06 3.56 -15.04
C PHE A 190 -7.64 3.00 -15.09
N PRO A 191 -7.40 1.84 -14.46
CA PRO A 191 -6.12 1.15 -14.54
C PRO A 191 -5.74 0.83 -15.99
N ASN A 192 -4.44 0.62 -16.21
CA ASN A 192 -3.93 0.19 -17.52
C ASN A 192 -4.61 -1.10 -18.00
N ALA A 193 -5.05 -1.14 -19.27
CA ALA A 193 -5.80 -2.25 -19.85
C ALA A 193 -5.04 -3.58 -19.82
N GLU A 194 -3.71 -3.56 -19.97
CA GLU A 194 -2.89 -4.78 -19.91
C GLU A 194 -2.89 -5.38 -18.50
N LEU A 195 -2.77 -4.51 -17.48
CA LEU A 195 -2.85 -4.96 -16.10
C LEU A 195 -4.25 -5.47 -15.75
N VAL A 196 -5.31 -4.81 -16.23
CA VAL A 196 -6.70 -5.29 -16.08
C VAL A 196 -6.86 -6.68 -16.66
N ALA A 197 -6.38 -6.91 -17.89
CA ALA A 197 -6.44 -8.22 -18.53
C ALA A 197 -5.66 -9.29 -17.72
N GLN A 198 -4.48 -8.96 -17.22
CA GLN A 198 -3.70 -9.87 -16.37
C GLN A 198 -4.44 -10.20 -15.07
N CYS A 199 -5.03 -9.21 -14.41
CA CYS A 199 -5.81 -9.43 -13.19
C CYS A 199 -7.10 -10.22 -13.43
N GLN A 200 -7.72 -10.08 -14.61
CA GLN A 200 -8.86 -10.91 -15.01
C GLN A 200 -8.48 -12.40 -15.12
N GLU A 201 -7.25 -12.72 -15.55
CA GLU A 201 -6.76 -14.11 -15.52
C GLU A 201 -6.61 -14.62 -14.07
N TYR A 202 -6.03 -13.83 -13.16
CA TYR A 202 -5.98 -14.21 -11.74
C TYR A 202 -7.38 -14.40 -11.14
N ALA A 203 -8.32 -13.54 -11.51
CA ALA A 203 -9.69 -13.58 -11.02
C ALA A 203 -10.44 -14.85 -11.44
N LYS A 204 -10.16 -15.42 -12.63
CA LYS A 204 -10.73 -16.70 -13.06
C LYS A 204 -10.36 -17.85 -12.11
N GLU A 205 -9.15 -17.83 -11.57
CA GLU A 205 -8.67 -18.87 -10.65
C GLU A 205 -9.24 -18.68 -9.24
N SER A 206 -9.29 -17.44 -8.75
CA SER A 206 -9.75 -17.11 -7.40
C SER A 206 -11.27 -17.06 -7.24
N GLY A 207 -11.97 -16.81 -8.35
CA GLY A 207 -13.42 -16.57 -8.39
C GLY A 207 -13.81 -15.11 -8.16
N ALA A 208 -12.86 -14.17 -8.16
CA ALA A 208 -13.10 -12.74 -8.08
C ALA A 208 -13.68 -12.16 -9.38
N THR A 209 -14.24 -10.96 -9.29
CA THR A 209 -14.62 -10.13 -10.45
C THR A 209 -13.87 -8.81 -10.44
N ILE A 210 -13.62 -8.25 -11.64
CA ILE A 210 -13.04 -6.92 -11.81
C ILE A 210 -14.01 -6.07 -12.60
N THR A 211 -14.42 -4.94 -12.03
CA THR A 211 -15.36 -4.01 -12.63
C THR A 211 -14.73 -2.62 -12.71
N LEU A 212 -14.86 -1.96 -13.85
CA LEU A 212 -14.52 -0.56 -14.04
C LEU A 212 -15.82 0.20 -14.28
N THR A 213 -16.09 1.26 -13.53
CA THR A 213 -17.34 2.02 -13.66
C THR A 213 -17.17 3.48 -13.28
N SER A 214 -17.87 4.35 -13.99
CA SER A 214 -18.03 5.77 -13.63
C SER A 214 -19.33 6.06 -12.84
N ASP A 215 -20.18 5.06 -12.68
CA ASP A 215 -21.41 5.18 -11.89
C ASP A 215 -21.12 4.88 -10.41
N VAL A 216 -21.04 5.94 -9.59
CA VAL A 216 -20.77 5.85 -8.16
C VAL A 216 -21.81 4.99 -7.45
N LYS A 217 -23.10 5.15 -7.77
CA LYS A 217 -24.18 4.41 -7.12
C LYS A 217 -24.15 2.92 -7.45
N ALA A 218 -23.91 2.57 -8.69
CA ALA A 218 -23.75 1.19 -9.11
C ALA A 218 -22.45 0.57 -8.53
N GLY A 219 -21.36 1.30 -8.56
CA GLY A 219 -20.04 0.85 -8.08
C GLY A 219 -20.04 0.54 -6.59
N THR A 220 -20.56 1.45 -5.76
CA THR A 220 -20.51 1.35 -4.29
C THR A 220 -21.64 0.53 -3.68
N LYS A 221 -22.65 0.17 -4.47
CA LYS A 221 -23.77 -0.63 -3.98
C LYS A 221 -23.29 -1.94 -3.37
N ASP A 222 -23.76 -2.22 -2.15
CA ASP A 222 -23.47 -3.46 -1.40
C ASP A 222 -21.97 -3.76 -1.22
N ALA A 223 -21.12 -2.72 -1.23
CA ALA A 223 -19.67 -2.87 -0.96
C ALA A 223 -19.41 -3.27 0.50
N ASP A 224 -18.38 -4.08 0.73
CA ASP A 224 -17.85 -4.39 2.06
C ASP A 224 -16.76 -3.42 2.47
N VAL A 225 -15.98 -2.94 1.50
CA VAL A 225 -14.86 -2.01 1.71
C VAL A 225 -14.95 -0.87 0.72
N ILE A 226 -14.94 0.36 1.22
CA ILE A 226 -14.72 1.56 0.42
C ILE A 226 -13.30 2.04 0.69
N TYR A 227 -12.52 2.19 -0.37
CA TYR A 227 -11.12 2.60 -0.33
C TYR A 227 -10.91 3.86 -1.17
N THR A 228 -10.12 4.81 -0.69
CA THR A 228 -9.66 5.94 -1.50
C THR A 228 -8.21 6.30 -1.16
N ASP A 229 -7.62 7.17 -1.97
CA ASP A 229 -6.29 7.74 -1.80
C ASP A 229 -6.30 9.20 -2.25
N VAL A 230 -5.27 9.95 -1.89
CA VAL A 230 -5.12 11.35 -2.28
C VAL A 230 -5.26 11.51 -3.81
N TRP A 231 -5.97 12.54 -4.23
CA TRP A 231 -6.16 12.81 -5.67
C TRP A 231 -4.91 13.37 -6.34
N VAL A 232 -4.01 13.98 -5.58
CA VAL A 232 -2.74 14.50 -6.07
C VAL A 232 -1.61 13.92 -5.24
N SER A 233 -0.74 13.16 -5.89
CA SER A 233 0.39 12.49 -5.24
C SER A 233 1.54 13.46 -4.96
N MET A 234 2.39 13.10 -3.99
CA MET A 234 3.61 13.85 -3.72
C MET A 234 4.50 13.94 -4.97
N GLY A 235 4.89 15.17 -5.31
CA GLY A 235 5.78 15.45 -6.45
C GLY A 235 5.05 15.69 -7.77
N GLU A 236 3.72 15.65 -7.80
CA GLU A 236 2.96 16.12 -8.96
C GLU A 236 2.94 17.66 -9.01
N PRO A 237 2.92 18.26 -10.23
CA PRO A 237 2.91 19.72 -10.41
C PRO A 237 1.62 20.36 -9.86
N ASP A 238 1.72 21.62 -9.43
CA ASP A 238 0.57 22.38 -8.90
C ASP A 238 -0.58 22.54 -9.90
N GLU A 239 -0.29 22.51 -11.20
CA GLU A 239 -1.28 22.69 -12.26
C GLU A 239 -2.29 21.54 -12.35
N VAL A 240 -1.95 20.36 -11.79
CA VAL A 240 -2.87 19.20 -11.84
C VAL A 240 -4.01 19.30 -10.83
N TRP A 241 -3.87 20.13 -9.76
CA TRP A 241 -4.85 20.20 -8.67
C TRP A 241 -6.25 20.56 -9.14
N GLU A 242 -6.38 21.63 -9.90
CA GLU A 242 -7.69 22.11 -10.38
C GLU A 242 -8.41 21.04 -11.21
N LYS A 243 -7.67 20.40 -12.13
CA LYS A 243 -8.20 19.34 -12.98
C LYS A 243 -8.65 18.14 -12.12
N ARG A 244 -7.78 17.68 -11.19
CA ARG A 244 -8.09 16.53 -10.33
C ARG A 244 -9.28 16.78 -9.42
N ILE A 245 -9.35 17.95 -8.77
CA ILE A 245 -10.48 18.34 -7.94
C ILE A 245 -11.77 18.31 -8.75
N LYS A 246 -11.78 18.91 -9.94
CA LYS A 246 -12.96 18.96 -10.80
C LYS A 246 -13.42 17.57 -11.24
N GLU A 247 -12.50 16.72 -11.69
CA GLU A 247 -12.82 15.43 -12.29
C GLU A 247 -13.10 14.34 -11.23
N LEU A 248 -12.48 14.42 -10.04
CA LEU A 248 -12.62 13.42 -8.99
C LEU A 248 -13.62 13.80 -7.89
N SER A 249 -14.06 15.05 -7.81
CA SER A 249 -15.09 15.46 -6.83
C SER A 249 -16.35 14.59 -6.82
N PRO A 250 -16.87 14.06 -7.96
CA PRO A 250 -17.99 13.13 -7.95
C PRO A 250 -17.69 11.78 -7.25
N TYR A 251 -16.40 11.46 -7.09
CA TYR A 251 -15.92 10.21 -6.49
C TYR A 251 -15.39 10.39 -5.05
N LYS A 252 -15.69 11.53 -4.42
CA LYS A 252 -15.42 11.76 -3.00
C LYS A 252 -16.17 10.77 -2.15
N VAL A 253 -15.49 10.19 -1.16
CA VAL A 253 -16.14 9.30 -0.18
C VAL A 253 -16.87 10.15 0.86
N THR A 254 -18.18 10.09 0.81
CA THR A 254 -19.10 10.82 1.69
C THR A 254 -19.95 9.85 2.48
N LYS A 255 -20.73 10.36 3.43
CA LYS A 255 -21.70 9.57 4.19
C LYS A 255 -22.73 8.87 3.28
N GLU A 256 -23.15 9.54 2.19
CA GLU A 256 -24.08 8.97 1.21
C GLU A 256 -23.45 7.78 0.46
N VAL A 257 -22.15 7.88 0.14
CA VAL A 257 -21.38 6.77 -0.45
C VAL A 257 -21.33 5.59 0.53
N MET A 258 -20.99 5.84 1.79
CA MET A 258 -20.96 4.80 2.82
C MET A 258 -22.34 4.18 3.07
N ALA A 259 -23.40 4.98 3.04
CA ALA A 259 -24.78 4.51 3.19
C ALA A 259 -25.29 3.66 2.00
N ASN A 260 -24.66 3.77 0.83
CA ASN A 260 -24.97 2.92 -0.33
C ASN A 260 -24.23 1.55 -0.29
N ALA A 261 -23.18 1.47 0.49
CA ALA A 261 -22.50 0.22 0.81
C ALA A 261 -23.29 -0.59 1.86
N LYS A 262 -22.77 -1.72 2.30
CA LYS A 262 -23.38 -2.48 3.39
C LYS A 262 -23.27 -1.72 4.72
N ASP A 263 -24.21 -1.93 5.63
CA ASP A 263 -24.17 -1.34 6.98
C ASP A 263 -22.88 -1.73 7.76
N THR A 264 -22.31 -2.88 7.42
CA THR A 264 -21.06 -3.40 7.99
C THR A 264 -19.81 -2.93 7.23
N ALA A 265 -19.97 -2.11 6.19
CA ALA A 265 -18.84 -1.67 5.38
C ALA A 265 -17.81 -0.88 6.19
N ILE A 266 -16.53 -1.08 5.86
CA ILE A 266 -15.43 -0.31 6.43
C ILE A 266 -14.86 0.67 5.39
N PHE A 267 -14.30 1.77 5.90
CA PHE A 267 -13.54 2.74 5.12
C PHE A 267 -12.04 2.54 5.37
N LEU A 268 -11.26 2.50 4.28
CA LEU A 268 -9.80 2.38 4.30
C LEU A 268 -9.14 3.50 3.47
N HIS A 269 -7.92 3.87 3.88
CA HIS A 269 -7.09 4.87 3.23
C HIS A 269 -5.63 4.71 3.64
N CYS A 270 -4.71 4.61 2.70
CA CYS A 270 -3.28 4.39 2.98
C CYS A 270 -2.58 5.54 3.74
N LEU A 271 -3.25 6.68 3.88
CA LEU A 271 -2.73 7.91 4.49
C LEU A 271 -1.46 8.49 3.80
N PRO A 272 -1.28 9.83 3.79
CA PRO A 272 -2.10 10.85 4.45
C PRO A 272 -3.42 11.08 3.72
N ALA A 273 -4.45 11.56 4.42
CA ALA A 273 -5.74 11.91 3.86
C ALA A 273 -5.96 13.43 3.93
N PHE A 274 -6.67 13.96 2.92
CA PHE A 274 -7.10 15.35 2.90
C PHE A 274 -8.60 15.42 3.25
N HIS A 275 -8.90 15.32 4.54
CA HIS A 275 -10.27 15.28 5.08
C HIS A 275 -10.63 16.52 5.88
N ASP A 276 -9.65 17.41 6.18
CA ASP A 276 -9.86 18.66 6.92
C ASP A 276 -8.82 19.73 6.55
N LEU A 277 -8.94 20.91 7.18
CA LEU A 277 -8.05 22.05 6.98
C LEU A 277 -6.92 22.16 8.04
N LYS A 278 -6.65 21.12 8.83
CA LYS A 278 -5.64 21.20 9.92
C LYS A 278 -4.20 21.16 9.40
N THR A 279 -3.98 20.64 8.19
CA THR A 279 -2.65 20.61 7.58
C THR A 279 -2.33 21.91 6.84
N LYS A 280 -1.01 22.17 6.60
CA LYS A 280 -0.57 23.33 5.81
C LYS A 280 -1.16 23.28 4.39
N ILE A 281 -1.02 22.13 3.71
CA ILE A 281 -1.54 21.93 2.35
C ILE A 281 -3.07 22.02 2.36
N GLY A 282 -3.76 21.47 3.37
CA GLY A 282 -5.19 21.56 3.52
C GLY A 282 -5.70 23.01 3.55
N LYS A 283 -5.07 23.86 4.35
CA LYS A 283 -5.40 25.29 4.40
C LYS A 283 -5.16 25.99 3.07
N GLU A 284 -4.00 25.75 2.45
CA GLU A 284 -3.62 26.36 1.18
C GLU A 284 -4.58 25.98 0.06
N MET A 285 -4.95 24.70 -0.05
CA MET A 285 -5.91 24.23 -1.05
C MET A 285 -7.34 24.67 -0.73
N GLY A 286 -7.71 24.71 0.54
CA GLY A 286 -8.98 25.25 0.99
C GLY A 286 -9.17 26.72 0.61
N GLU A 287 -8.16 27.57 0.84
CA GLU A 287 -8.16 28.98 0.45
C GLU A 287 -8.20 29.16 -1.08
N ARG A 288 -7.43 28.33 -1.81
CA ARG A 288 -7.32 28.42 -3.28
C ARG A 288 -8.55 27.95 -4.02
N PHE A 289 -9.18 26.87 -3.58
CA PHE A 289 -10.26 26.20 -4.29
C PHE A 289 -11.61 26.25 -3.57
N GLY A 290 -11.68 26.80 -2.37
CA GLY A 290 -12.93 26.90 -1.59
C GLY A 290 -13.47 25.55 -1.14
N ILE A 291 -12.58 24.60 -0.80
CA ILE A 291 -12.90 23.23 -0.36
C ILE A 291 -12.46 23.02 1.08
N GLU A 292 -13.17 22.17 1.83
CA GLU A 292 -12.84 21.82 3.21
C GLU A 292 -12.21 20.43 3.32
N ASP A 293 -12.42 19.60 2.34
CA ASP A 293 -11.95 18.23 2.18
C ASP A 293 -11.76 17.87 0.70
N MET A 294 -11.12 16.75 0.39
CA MET A 294 -10.94 16.29 -0.98
C MET A 294 -11.53 14.89 -1.19
N GLU A 295 -10.69 13.85 -1.05
CA GLU A 295 -11.05 12.47 -1.39
C GLU A 295 -12.02 11.82 -0.41
N VAL A 296 -12.11 12.35 0.82
CA VAL A 296 -13.01 11.88 1.87
C VAL A 296 -13.43 13.01 2.79
N THR A 297 -14.68 12.99 3.25
CA THR A 297 -15.17 13.94 4.26
C THR A 297 -14.67 13.59 5.66
N ASP A 298 -14.48 14.61 6.52
CA ASP A 298 -14.07 14.42 7.92
C ASP A 298 -15.04 13.51 8.69
N GLU A 299 -16.35 13.62 8.40
CA GLU A 299 -17.38 12.77 9.01
C GLU A 299 -17.17 11.27 8.74
N VAL A 300 -16.73 10.90 7.54
CA VAL A 300 -16.42 9.50 7.21
C VAL A 300 -15.08 9.09 7.81
N PHE A 301 -14.08 9.96 7.70
CA PHE A 301 -12.73 9.69 8.18
C PHE A 301 -12.69 9.42 9.69
N GLU A 302 -13.47 10.15 10.48
CA GLU A 302 -13.57 10.03 11.94
C GLU A 302 -14.68 9.07 12.41
N SER A 303 -15.38 8.39 11.48
CA SER A 303 -16.48 7.47 11.82
C SER A 303 -15.99 6.14 12.40
N GLU A 304 -16.88 5.39 13.03
CA GLU A 304 -16.62 4.02 13.51
C GLU A 304 -16.33 3.03 12.37
N GLN A 305 -16.80 3.32 11.16
CA GLN A 305 -16.53 2.52 9.96
C GLN A 305 -15.09 2.72 9.45
N SER A 306 -14.43 3.82 9.82
CA SER A 306 -13.05 4.09 9.44
C SER A 306 -12.08 3.16 10.19
N LYS A 307 -11.22 2.46 9.45
CA LYS A 307 -10.18 1.56 9.98
C LYS A 307 -8.78 1.99 9.54
N VAL A 308 -8.63 3.25 9.16
CA VAL A 308 -7.37 3.80 8.60
C VAL A 308 -6.19 3.73 9.58
N PHE A 309 -6.43 3.82 10.88
CA PHE A 309 -5.37 3.74 11.89
C PHE A 309 -5.00 2.29 12.21
N ASP A 310 -5.97 1.36 12.22
CA ASP A 310 -5.71 -0.08 12.32
C ASP A 310 -4.91 -0.57 11.09
N GLU A 311 -5.29 -0.09 9.90
CA GLU A 311 -4.58 -0.31 8.64
C GLU A 311 -3.14 0.20 8.71
N ALA A 312 -2.93 1.42 9.20
CA ALA A 312 -1.60 2.01 9.36
C ALA A 312 -0.74 1.24 10.36
N GLU A 313 -1.31 0.77 11.49
CA GLU A 313 -0.62 -0.09 12.45
C GLU A 313 -0.21 -1.42 11.81
N ASN A 314 -1.11 -2.03 11.05
CA ASN A 314 -0.86 -3.31 10.38
C ASN A 314 0.33 -3.28 9.41
N ARG A 315 0.72 -2.11 8.89
CA ARG A 315 1.93 -1.94 8.09
C ARG A 315 3.19 -2.46 8.78
N MET A 316 3.34 -2.17 10.07
CA MET A 316 4.50 -2.61 10.85
C MET A 316 4.51 -4.14 10.99
N HIS A 317 3.37 -4.77 11.23
CA HIS A 317 3.26 -6.22 11.42
C HIS A 317 3.48 -6.98 10.11
N THR A 318 2.92 -6.50 9.01
CA THR A 318 3.08 -7.14 7.70
C THR A 318 4.50 -6.98 7.15
N ILE A 319 5.12 -5.82 7.32
CA ILE A 319 6.54 -5.59 6.97
C ILE A 319 7.43 -6.52 7.78
N LYS A 320 7.17 -6.69 9.09
CA LYS A 320 7.90 -7.65 9.94
C LYS A 320 7.80 -9.06 9.37
N ALA A 321 6.60 -9.52 9.03
CA ALA A 321 6.38 -10.85 8.46
C ALA A 321 7.12 -11.04 7.12
N VAL A 322 7.11 -10.04 6.23
CA VAL A 322 7.86 -10.07 4.96
C VAL A 322 9.35 -10.19 5.21
N MET A 323 9.92 -9.37 6.10
CA MET A 323 11.34 -9.45 6.44
C MET A 323 11.69 -10.82 7.04
N MET A 324 10.90 -11.33 7.97
CA MET A 324 11.11 -12.67 8.57
C MET A 324 11.12 -13.76 7.50
N ALA A 325 10.11 -13.81 6.66
CA ALA A 325 9.95 -14.85 5.65
C ALA A 325 11.08 -14.81 4.60
N THR A 326 11.46 -13.62 4.14
CA THR A 326 12.46 -13.44 3.07
C THR A 326 13.90 -13.54 3.59
N LEU A 327 14.16 -13.21 4.84
CA LEU A 327 15.47 -13.46 5.48
C LEU A 327 15.65 -14.93 5.92
N GLY A 328 14.57 -15.71 5.93
CA GLY A 328 14.63 -17.16 6.13
C GLY A 328 14.89 -17.60 7.56
N ILE A 329 14.30 -16.92 8.53
CA ILE A 329 14.39 -17.24 9.96
C ILE A 329 12.96 -17.42 10.52
N VAL A 330 12.15 -18.21 9.82
CA VAL A 330 10.80 -18.63 10.25
C VAL A 330 10.73 -20.14 10.22
#